data_774135a9b7e7ecb7390458fa02e57d23
#
_entry.id   774135a9b7e7ecb7390458fa02e57d23
#
_cell.length_a   1.000
_cell.length_b   1.000
_cell.length_c   1.000
_cell.angle_alpha   90.00
_cell.angle_beta   90.00
_cell.angle_gamma   90.00
#
_symmetry.space_group_name_H-M   'P 1'
#
loop_
_entity.id
_entity.type
_entity.pdbx_description
1 polymer ?
#
loop_
_entity_poly.entity_id
_entity_poly.type
_entity_poly.pdbx_seq_one_letter_code
_entity_poly.pdbx_strand_id
1 'polypeptide(L)'
;MKKNLTISLIALLMSVVFCNAYAQSKNPTYSKGYSPAIEIGYTHLSWTSGLPSISTTHGYNFGNGLFLGGGTGISFNMWKMNGVDNRILIPVYADIKYSFMNKLASPFVELKAGSLLDCSAIGLGYMIRPSVGVDIWKFSLHVGVDIQKCAYAIPRYSGNDINDLKFDGLSQGMFGNAGPYFGVTFKF
;
A
#
# COMPACT_ATOMS: atom_id res chain seq x y z
N MET A 1 -8.56 -23.80 17.58
CA MET A 1 -7.86 -22.99 18.62
C MET A 1 -7.04 -21.81 18.06
N LYS A 2 -6.30 -21.90 16.95
CA LYS A 2 -5.49 -20.79 16.44
C LYS A 2 -6.29 -19.54 16.00
N LYS A 3 -7.49 -19.67 15.42
CA LYS A 3 -8.32 -18.52 14.98
C LYS A 3 -8.78 -17.62 16.13
N ASN A 4 -9.10 -18.18 17.28
CA ASN A 4 -9.57 -17.39 18.42
C ASN A 4 -8.44 -16.59 19.10
N LEU A 5 -7.19 -17.09 19.02
CA LEU A 5 -6.02 -16.38 19.57
C LEU A 5 -5.72 -15.10 18.78
N THR A 6 -5.85 -15.15 17.47
CA THR A 6 -5.61 -13.98 16.59
C THR A 6 -6.66 -12.89 16.83
N ILE A 7 -7.93 -13.27 16.96
CA ILE A 7 -9.03 -12.34 17.26
C ILE A 7 -8.84 -11.70 18.63
N SER A 8 -8.47 -12.50 19.65
CA SER A 8 -8.17 -11.98 21.00
C SER A 8 -6.99 -11.03 21.01
N LEU A 9 -5.94 -11.30 20.23
CA LEU A 9 -4.77 -10.43 20.15
C LEU A 9 -5.10 -9.09 19.47
N ILE A 10 -5.92 -9.11 18.43
CA ILE A 10 -6.39 -7.90 17.74
C ILE A 10 -7.31 -7.10 18.68
N ALA A 11 -8.23 -7.75 19.41
CA ALA A 11 -9.09 -7.10 20.37
C ALA A 11 -8.30 -6.49 21.54
N LEU A 12 -7.25 -7.17 22.02
CA LEU A 12 -6.35 -6.67 23.05
C LEU A 12 -5.53 -5.47 22.57
N LEU A 13 -4.98 -5.52 21.37
CA LEU A 13 -4.29 -4.40 20.73
C LEU A 13 -5.22 -3.18 20.57
N MET A 14 -6.44 -3.40 20.10
CA MET A 14 -7.45 -2.35 19.98
C MET A 14 -7.80 -1.78 21.35
N SER A 15 -7.99 -2.58 22.40
CA SER A 15 -8.31 -2.09 23.73
C SER A 15 -7.19 -1.26 24.34
N VAL A 16 -5.93 -1.64 24.16
CA VAL A 16 -4.75 -0.85 24.61
C VAL A 16 -4.69 0.50 23.89
N VAL A 17 -4.99 0.54 22.60
CA VAL A 17 -5.04 1.78 21.81
C VAL A 17 -6.18 2.69 22.31
N PHE A 18 -7.36 2.14 22.58
CA PHE A 18 -8.51 2.91 23.08
C PHE A 18 -8.29 3.42 24.50
N CYS A 19 -7.68 2.64 25.40
CA CYS A 19 -7.40 3.09 26.77
C CYS A 19 -6.40 4.25 26.82
N ASN A 20 -5.37 4.25 25.96
CA ASN A 20 -4.40 5.35 25.91
C ASN A 20 -4.92 6.61 25.18
N ALA A 21 -5.97 6.49 24.37
CA ALA A 21 -6.58 7.64 23.67
C ALA A 21 -7.31 8.61 24.63
N TYR A 22 -7.60 8.19 25.86
CA TYR A 22 -8.16 9.05 26.90
C TYR A 22 -7.11 9.90 27.65
N ALA A 23 -5.83 9.59 27.52
CA ALA A 23 -4.77 10.40 28.13
C ALA A 23 -4.61 11.72 27.36
N GLN A 24 -4.85 12.81 28.05
CA GLN A 24 -4.88 14.19 27.57
C GLN A 24 -3.64 14.57 26.76
N SER A 25 -3.82 15.04 25.52
CA SER A 25 -2.82 15.84 24.83
C SER A 25 -3.41 17.14 24.29
N LYS A 26 -2.72 18.25 24.55
CA LYS A 26 -3.08 19.60 24.11
C LYS A 26 -2.74 19.88 22.65
N ASN A 27 -2.07 18.97 21.94
CA ASN A 27 -1.67 19.18 20.57
C ASN A 27 -2.67 18.54 19.62
N PRO A 28 -3.43 19.31 18.82
CA PRO A 28 -4.37 18.77 17.86
C PRO A 28 -3.61 17.98 16.78
N THR A 29 -4.03 16.74 16.55
CA THR A 29 -3.51 15.90 15.46
C THR A 29 -3.97 16.42 14.10
N TYR A 30 -5.03 17.22 14.06
CA TYR A 30 -5.59 17.79 12.84
C TYR A 30 -5.11 19.22 12.65
N SER A 31 -3.98 19.39 12.01
CA SER A 31 -3.63 20.68 11.45
C SER A 31 -4.25 20.82 10.07
N LYS A 32 -5.07 21.87 9.86
CA LYS A 32 -5.56 22.21 8.53
C LYS A 32 -4.41 22.65 7.65
N GLY A 33 -4.28 22.08 6.46
CA GLY A 33 -3.26 22.49 5.52
C GLY A 33 -2.70 21.34 4.67
N TYR A 34 -1.69 21.69 3.89
CA TYR A 34 -0.94 20.73 3.08
C TYR A 34 -0.16 19.77 4.01
N SER A 35 -0.26 18.49 3.73
CA SER A 35 0.31 17.43 4.56
C SER A 35 0.97 16.37 3.67
N PRO A 36 2.28 16.49 3.43
CA PRO A 36 3.04 15.46 2.74
C PRO A 36 3.40 14.32 3.70
N ALA A 37 3.51 13.13 3.14
CA ALA A 37 3.86 11.94 3.91
C ALA A 37 4.70 10.96 3.08
N ILE A 38 5.56 10.20 3.76
CA ILE A 38 6.29 9.06 3.21
C ILE A 38 5.81 7.80 3.93
N GLU A 39 5.58 6.75 3.19
CA GLU A 39 5.11 5.47 3.70
C GLU A 39 6.04 4.34 3.29
N ILE A 40 6.37 3.48 4.23
CA ILE A 40 7.01 2.19 3.99
C ILE A 40 5.97 1.13 4.27
N GLY A 41 5.76 0.24 3.31
CA GLY A 41 4.74 -0.79 3.39
C GLY A 41 5.25 -2.17 3.01
N TYR A 42 4.51 -3.17 3.40
CA TYR A 42 4.73 -4.55 3.04
C TYR A 42 3.39 -5.27 2.83
N THR A 43 3.22 -5.85 1.65
CA THR A 43 2.10 -6.73 1.35
C THR A 43 2.57 -8.17 1.39
N HIS A 44 1.96 -9.00 2.22
CA HIS A 44 2.23 -10.43 2.29
C HIS A 44 1.35 -11.16 1.27
N LEU A 45 1.95 -11.77 0.26
CA LEU A 45 1.23 -12.44 -0.82
C LEU A 45 1.11 -13.95 -0.61
N SER A 46 2.20 -14.58 -0.13
CA SER A 46 2.25 -16.02 0.19
C SER A 46 3.46 -16.32 1.08
N TRP A 47 3.61 -17.57 1.52
CA TRP A 47 4.72 -18.00 2.37
C TRP A 47 6.11 -17.69 1.80
N THR A 48 6.24 -17.53 0.50
CA THR A 48 7.53 -17.32 -0.20
C THR A 48 7.63 -15.97 -0.88
N SER A 49 6.58 -15.13 -0.84
CA SER A 49 6.55 -13.88 -1.58
C SER A 49 5.93 -12.75 -0.80
N GLY A 50 6.53 -11.60 -0.92
CA GLY A 50 6.09 -10.35 -0.36
C GLY A 50 6.38 -9.19 -1.29
N LEU A 51 5.69 -8.10 -1.07
CA LEU A 51 5.77 -6.88 -1.85
C LEU A 51 6.16 -5.71 -0.93
N PRO A 52 7.45 -5.51 -0.63
CA PRO A 52 7.90 -4.29 0.01
C PRO A 52 7.64 -3.10 -0.89
N SER A 53 7.24 -1.99 -0.30
CA SER A 53 6.92 -0.76 -1.00
C SER A 53 7.39 0.46 -0.24
N ILE A 54 7.74 1.50 -1.00
CA ILE A 54 7.93 2.85 -0.49
C ILE A 54 7.10 3.80 -1.35
N SER A 55 6.37 4.69 -0.71
CA SER A 55 5.49 5.63 -1.41
C SER A 55 5.49 7.00 -0.75
N THR A 56 5.14 8.00 -1.52
CA THR A 56 4.90 9.36 -1.05
C THR A 56 3.47 9.76 -1.37
N THR A 57 2.84 10.44 -0.42
CA THR A 57 1.48 10.96 -0.57
C THR A 57 1.50 12.46 -0.30
N HIS A 58 0.85 13.21 -1.14
CA HIS A 58 0.71 14.65 -1.03
C HIS A 58 -0.78 14.99 -1.04
N GLY A 59 -1.21 15.75 -0.04
CA GLY A 59 -2.64 16.05 0.09
C GLY A 59 -2.92 17.19 1.03
N TYR A 60 -4.20 17.36 1.30
CA TYR A 60 -4.71 18.42 2.15
C TYR A 60 -5.54 17.84 3.29
N ASN A 61 -5.19 18.25 4.50
CA ASN A 61 -5.96 17.97 5.69
C ASN A 61 -6.96 19.11 5.94
N PHE A 62 -8.24 18.78 6.05
CA PHE A 62 -9.32 19.78 6.22
C PHE A 62 -9.49 20.27 7.65
N GLY A 63 -8.75 19.70 8.62
CA GLY A 63 -8.84 20.07 10.03
C GLY A 63 -10.02 19.44 10.78
N ASN A 64 -10.82 18.63 10.12
CA ASN A 64 -11.96 17.90 10.68
C ASN A 64 -11.74 16.37 10.70
N GLY A 65 -10.50 15.93 10.54
CA GLY A 65 -10.14 14.52 10.44
C GLY A 65 -10.10 13.96 9.02
N LEU A 66 -10.66 14.68 8.06
CA LEU A 66 -10.63 14.29 6.65
C LEU A 66 -9.32 14.74 6.00
N PHE A 67 -8.65 13.82 5.33
CA PHE A 67 -7.52 14.05 4.44
C PHE A 67 -7.87 13.54 3.04
N LEU A 68 -7.54 14.33 2.04
CA LEU A 68 -7.61 13.95 0.63
C LEU A 68 -6.27 14.22 -0.04
N GLY A 69 -5.76 13.25 -0.75
CA GLY A 69 -4.46 13.34 -1.39
C GLY A 69 -4.31 12.46 -2.61
N GLY A 70 -3.13 12.51 -3.17
CA GLY A 70 -2.67 11.60 -4.20
C GLY A 70 -1.21 11.24 -3.96
N GLY A 71 -0.81 10.11 -4.46
CA GLY A 71 0.54 9.62 -4.23
C GLY A 71 1.04 8.71 -5.32
N THR A 72 2.32 8.43 -5.21
CA THR A 72 3.02 7.46 -6.06
C THR A 72 4.08 6.74 -5.23
N GLY A 73 4.58 5.65 -5.74
CA GLY A 73 5.61 4.88 -5.04
C GLY A 73 6.26 3.84 -5.92
N ILE A 74 7.04 2.98 -5.29
CA ILE A 74 7.67 1.84 -5.92
C ILE A 74 7.39 0.63 -5.04
N SER A 75 6.96 -0.46 -5.66
CA SER A 75 6.78 -1.76 -5.02
C SER A 75 7.63 -2.80 -5.75
N PHE A 76 8.30 -3.64 -4.99
CA PHE A 76 9.19 -4.67 -5.52
C PHE A 76 8.54 -6.03 -5.31
N ASN A 77 8.15 -6.69 -6.40
CA ASN A 77 7.68 -8.07 -6.31
C ASN A 77 8.87 -9.02 -6.42
N MET A 78 9.16 -9.71 -5.32
CA MET A 78 10.29 -10.66 -5.22
C MET A 78 9.93 -12.07 -5.70
N TRP A 79 8.84 -12.25 -6.40
CA TRP A 79 8.39 -13.57 -6.85
C TRP A 79 8.75 -13.86 -8.30
N LYS A 80 9.27 -15.08 -8.52
CA LYS A 80 9.38 -15.69 -9.84
C LYS A 80 8.00 -16.11 -10.34
N MET A 81 7.43 -15.36 -11.25
CA MET A 81 6.17 -15.70 -11.88
C MET A 81 6.36 -15.76 -13.40
N ASN A 82 6.20 -16.95 -13.97
CA ASN A 82 6.24 -17.18 -15.42
C ASN A 82 7.50 -16.65 -16.14
N GLY A 83 8.68 -16.79 -15.53
CA GLY A 83 9.94 -16.40 -16.16
C GLY A 83 10.30 -14.91 -16.09
N VAL A 84 9.49 -14.09 -15.43
CA VAL A 84 9.82 -12.69 -15.13
C VAL A 84 10.17 -12.58 -13.66
N ASP A 85 11.46 -12.45 -13.38
CA ASP A 85 11.99 -12.23 -12.04
C ASP A 85 11.93 -10.74 -11.70
N ASN A 86 11.62 -10.41 -10.43
CA ASN A 86 11.77 -9.08 -9.84
C ASN A 86 11.00 -7.96 -10.58
N ARG A 87 9.67 -7.98 -10.46
CA ARG A 87 8.83 -6.91 -11.02
C ARG A 87 8.92 -5.64 -10.20
N ILE A 88 9.06 -4.53 -10.91
CA ILE A 88 8.97 -3.17 -10.35
C ILE A 88 7.61 -2.62 -10.73
N LEU A 89 6.80 -2.34 -9.71
CA LEU A 89 5.45 -1.80 -9.85
C LEU A 89 5.43 -0.36 -9.35
N ILE A 90 4.88 0.55 -10.14
CA ILE A 90 4.73 1.96 -9.77
C ILE A 90 3.23 2.25 -9.62
N PRO A 91 2.71 2.33 -8.38
CA PRO A 91 1.36 2.78 -8.12
C PRO A 91 1.24 4.30 -8.27
N VAL A 92 0.15 4.76 -8.87
CA VAL A 92 -0.31 6.16 -8.85
C VAL A 92 -1.73 6.15 -8.34
N TYR A 93 -1.99 6.77 -7.20
CA TYR A 93 -3.25 6.59 -6.46
C TYR A 93 -3.80 7.90 -5.89
N ALA A 94 -5.13 7.93 -5.70
CA ALA A 94 -5.81 8.83 -4.81
C ALA A 94 -5.86 8.21 -3.40
N ASP A 95 -5.80 9.05 -2.38
CA ASP A 95 -5.80 8.69 -0.97
C ASP A 95 -6.89 9.46 -0.25
N ILE A 96 -7.80 8.73 0.40
CA ILE A 96 -8.84 9.28 1.25
C ILE A 96 -8.67 8.67 2.63
N LYS A 97 -8.44 9.53 3.64
CA LYS A 97 -8.26 9.11 5.03
C LYS A 97 -9.19 9.89 5.93
N TYR A 98 -9.79 9.21 6.89
CA TYR A 98 -10.59 9.82 7.94
C TYR A 98 -10.11 9.38 9.32
N SER A 99 -9.67 10.32 10.11
CA SER A 99 -9.23 10.13 11.50
C SER A 99 -10.35 10.54 12.46
N PHE A 100 -10.68 9.66 13.40
CA PHE A 100 -11.88 9.82 14.23
C PHE A 100 -11.70 10.75 15.42
N MET A 101 -10.47 10.99 15.85
CA MET A 101 -10.20 11.75 17.08
C MET A 101 -9.13 12.80 16.85
N ASN A 102 -9.33 14.00 17.41
CA ASN A 102 -8.31 15.06 17.44
C ASN A 102 -7.45 14.94 18.70
N LYS A 103 -6.69 13.84 18.81
CA LYS A 103 -5.82 13.52 19.95
C LYS A 103 -4.47 13.03 19.44
N LEU A 104 -3.50 12.92 20.36
CA LEU A 104 -2.15 12.42 20.06
C LEU A 104 -2.18 11.03 19.39
N ALA A 105 -3.06 10.16 19.86
CA ALA A 105 -3.37 8.88 19.22
C ALA A 105 -4.79 8.94 18.65
N SER A 106 -4.92 8.82 17.33
CA SER A 106 -6.19 8.87 16.63
C SER A 106 -6.38 7.67 15.74
N PRO A 107 -7.37 6.82 15.97
CA PRO A 107 -7.71 5.77 15.02
C PRO A 107 -8.21 6.39 13.71
N PHE A 108 -7.93 5.72 12.58
CA PHE A 108 -8.37 6.17 11.28
C PHE A 108 -8.75 5.00 10.37
N VAL A 109 -9.49 5.34 9.32
CA VAL A 109 -9.72 4.50 8.14
C VAL A 109 -9.13 5.21 6.94
N GLU A 110 -8.58 4.44 6.00
CA GLU A 110 -7.92 4.96 4.80
C GLU A 110 -8.25 4.08 3.61
N LEU A 111 -8.44 4.68 2.46
CA LEU A 111 -8.61 4.01 1.18
C LEU A 111 -7.67 4.64 0.15
N LYS A 112 -6.74 3.85 -0.35
CA LYS A 112 -5.93 4.20 -1.52
C LYS A 112 -6.45 3.43 -2.72
N ALA A 113 -6.70 4.12 -3.82
CA ALA A 113 -7.15 3.51 -5.07
C ALA A 113 -6.54 4.22 -6.28
N GLY A 114 -6.11 3.45 -7.28
CA GLY A 114 -5.46 4.04 -8.43
C GLY A 114 -4.96 3.05 -9.47
N SER A 115 -4.11 3.54 -10.34
CA SER A 115 -3.47 2.77 -11.40
C SER A 115 -2.16 2.16 -10.92
N LEU A 116 -1.81 1.02 -11.50
CA LEU A 116 -0.57 0.30 -11.26
C LEU A 116 0.18 0.14 -12.59
N LEU A 117 1.38 0.67 -12.68
CA LEU A 117 2.26 0.53 -13.83
C LEU A 117 3.29 -0.55 -13.54
N ASP A 118 3.44 -1.52 -14.45
CA ASP A 118 4.50 -2.52 -14.40
C ASP A 118 5.63 -2.09 -15.31
N CYS A 119 6.77 -1.74 -14.72
CA CYS A 119 7.95 -1.29 -15.46
C CYS A 119 8.84 -2.44 -15.94
N SER A 120 8.64 -3.65 -15.45
CA SER A 120 9.41 -4.85 -15.85
C SER A 120 8.81 -5.54 -17.09
N ALA A 121 7.55 -5.26 -17.35
CA ALA A 121 6.83 -5.63 -18.56
C ALA A 121 5.95 -4.42 -18.94
N ILE A 122 5.54 -4.32 -20.20
CA ILE A 122 4.61 -3.26 -20.60
C ILE A 122 3.25 -3.60 -19.99
N GLY A 123 2.96 -3.08 -18.79
CA GLY A 123 1.80 -3.46 -18.03
C GLY A 123 1.06 -2.28 -17.40
N LEU A 124 -0.27 -2.36 -17.43
CA LEU A 124 -1.16 -1.42 -16.77
C LEU A 124 -2.20 -2.19 -15.95
N GLY A 125 -2.44 -1.70 -14.75
CA GLY A 125 -3.38 -2.31 -13.83
C GLY A 125 -4.04 -1.32 -12.89
N TYR A 126 -4.65 -1.86 -11.86
CA TYR A 126 -5.22 -1.07 -10.76
C TYR A 126 -4.79 -1.62 -9.41
N MET A 127 -4.82 -0.75 -8.41
CA MET A 127 -4.68 -1.10 -7.01
C MET A 127 -5.83 -0.52 -6.19
N ILE A 128 -6.27 -1.26 -5.17
CA ILE A 128 -7.22 -0.81 -4.16
C ILE A 128 -6.69 -1.30 -2.82
N ARG A 129 -6.49 -0.39 -1.87
CA ARG A 129 -5.92 -0.69 -0.56
C ARG A 129 -6.75 -0.04 0.55
N PRO A 130 -7.82 -0.70 1.02
CA PRO A 130 -8.47 -0.33 2.27
C PRO A 130 -7.58 -0.66 3.47
N SER A 131 -7.45 0.25 4.40
CA SER A 131 -6.67 0.07 5.62
C SER A 131 -7.32 0.77 6.82
N VAL A 132 -6.95 0.29 8.00
CA VAL A 132 -7.29 0.89 9.30
C VAL A 132 -6.02 1.04 10.10
N GLY A 133 -5.95 2.06 10.95
CA GLY A 133 -4.73 2.29 11.69
C GLY A 133 -4.88 3.31 12.80
N VAL A 134 -3.74 3.71 13.33
CA VAL A 134 -3.63 4.71 14.38
C VAL A 134 -2.59 5.74 14.00
N ASP A 135 -2.98 7.00 14.03
CA ASP A 135 -2.08 8.14 13.98
C ASP A 135 -1.50 8.37 15.37
N ILE A 136 -0.18 8.45 15.48
CA ILE A 136 0.54 8.79 16.71
C ILE A 136 1.48 9.94 16.36
N TRP A 137 1.05 11.16 16.66
CA TRP A 137 1.77 12.38 16.32
C TRP A 137 2.09 12.45 14.81
N LYS A 138 3.37 12.36 14.42
CA LYS A 138 3.81 12.36 13.00
C LYS A 138 3.84 10.97 12.36
N PHE A 139 3.61 9.92 13.13
CA PHE A 139 3.62 8.56 12.63
C PHE A 139 2.20 8.01 12.50
N SER A 140 2.01 7.13 11.52
CA SER A 140 0.81 6.32 11.41
C SER A 140 1.21 4.86 11.28
N LEU A 141 0.56 4.00 12.02
CA LEU A 141 0.68 2.55 11.88
C LEU A 141 -0.64 2.03 11.34
N HIS A 142 -0.62 1.26 10.28
CA HIS A 142 -1.85 0.76 9.68
C HIS A 142 -1.70 -0.65 9.12
N VAL A 143 -2.82 -1.33 9.08
CA VAL A 143 -2.99 -2.65 8.52
C VAL A 143 -4.17 -2.64 7.56
N GLY A 144 -4.12 -3.44 6.52
CA GLY A 144 -5.17 -3.46 5.52
C GLY A 144 -5.08 -4.67 4.61
N VAL A 145 -5.75 -4.55 3.48
CA VAL A 145 -5.69 -5.52 2.38
C VAL A 145 -5.23 -4.77 1.14
N ASP A 146 -4.22 -5.28 0.48
CA ASP A 146 -3.76 -4.75 -0.80
C ASP A 146 -4.27 -5.65 -1.93
N ILE A 147 -5.09 -5.09 -2.81
CA ILE A 147 -5.68 -5.76 -3.96
C ILE A 147 -5.09 -5.11 -5.21
N GLN A 148 -4.35 -5.90 -5.97
CA GLN A 148 -3.69 -5.44 -7.19
C GLN A 148 -4.02 -6.36 -8.34
N LYS A 149 -4.26 -5.79 -9.51
CA LYS A 149 -4.43 -6.54 -10.75
C LYS A 149 -3.79 -5.77 -11.90
N CYS A 150 -2.94 -6.45 -12.67
CA CYS A 150 -2.23 -5.84 -13.78
C CYS A 150 -2.25 -6.78 -15.00
N ALA A 151 -2.60 -6.24 -16.14
CA ALA A 151 -2.41 -6.87 -17.43
C ALA A 151 -1.03 -6.46 -17.96
N TYR A 152 -0.29 -7.40 -18.53
CA TYR A 152 1.05 -7.14 -19.03
C TYR A 152 1.27 -7.81 -20.38
N ALA A 153 2.20 -7.26 -21.15
CA ALA A 153 2.67 -7.83 -22.40
C ALA A 153 4.20 -7.95 -22.38
N ILE A 154 4.69 -9.13 -22.73
CA ILE A 154 6.12 -9.41 -22.84
C ILE A 154 6.43 -9.68 -24.31
N PRO A 155 7.41 -8.95 -24.91
CA PRO A 155 7.83 -9.25 -26.27
C PRO A 155 8.49 -10.64 -26.32
N ARG A 156 8.07 -11.44 -27.29
CA ARG A 156 8.66 -12.73 -27.59
C ARG A 156 9.64 -12.58 -28.74
N TYR A 157 10.78 -13.21 -28.59
CA TYR A 157 11.80 -13.32 -29.62
C TYR A 157 12.08 -14.79 -29.86
N SER A 158 12.12 -15.21 -31.15
CA SER A 158 12.60 -16.53 -31.56
C SER A 158 13.93 -16.37 -32.25
N GLY A 159 14.87 -17.27 -32.00
CA GLY A 159 16.21 -17.30 -32.55
C GLY A 159 17.18 -18.00 -31.62
N ASN A 160 18.14 -18.73 -32.19
CA ASN A 160 19.15 -19.44 -31.41
C ASN A 160 20.42 -18.59 -31.19
N ASP A 161 20.53 -17.45 -31.88
CA ASP A 161 21.68 -16.54 -31.79
C ASP A 161 21.23 -15.08 -31.75
N ILE A 162 22.02 -14.19 -31.13
CA ILE A 162 21.69 -12.75 -30.98
C ILE A 162 21.49 -12.08 -32.34
N ASN A 163 22.18 -12.58 -33.40
CA ASN A 163 22.09 -12.06 -34.76
C ASN A 163 20.85 -12.56 -35.53
N ASP A 164 20.13 -13.56 -35.01
CA ASP A 164 18.99 -14.20 -35.68
C ASP A 164 17.65 -13.99 -34.89
N LEU A 165 17.65 -13.09 -33.90
CA LEU A 165 16.49 -12.78 -33.13
C LEU A 165 15.40 -12.14 -33.98
N LYS A 166 14.29 -12.87 -34.16
CA LYS A 166 13.08 -12.38 -34.82
C LYS A 166 12.01 -12.09 -33.78
N PHE A 167 11.39 -10.93 -33.91
CA PHE A 167 10.23 -10.59 -33.07
C PHE A 167 9.05 -11.48 -33.46
N ASP A 168 8.55 -12.27 -32.51
CA ASP A 168 7.52 -13.29 -32.72
C ASP A 168 6.15 -12.87 -32.12
N GLY A 169 6.03 -11.60 -31.75
CA GLY A 169 4.82 -11.03 -31.19
C GLY A 169 4.88 -10.75 -29.68
N LEU A 170 3.73 -10.50 -29.08
CA LEU A 170 3.57 -10.19 -27.68
C LEU A 170 2.88 -11.36 -26.94
N SER A 171 3.50 -11.87 -25.90
CA SER A 171 2.83 -12.76 -24.96
C SER A 171 2.08 -11.91 -23.95
N GLN A 172 0.76 -12.00 -23.95
CA GLN A 172 -0.10 -11.31 -22.98
C GLN A 172 -0.36 -12.18 -21.77
N GLY A 173 -0.39 -11.56 -20.60
CA GLY A 173 -0.72 -12.21 -19.35
C GLY A 173 -1.41 -11.24 -18.40
N MET A 174 -1.96 -11.81 -17.33
CA MET A 174 -2.58 -11.04 -16.26
C MET A 174 -2.12 -11.61 -14.93
N PHE A 175 -1.73 -10.75 -14.01
CA PHE A 175 -1.54 -11.16 -12.63
C PHE A 175 -2.51 -10.41 -11.71
N GLY A 176 -2.95 -11.07 -10.66
CA GLY A 176 -3.73 -10.45 -9.61
C GLY A 176 -3.22 -10.94 -8.27
N ASN A 177 -3.02 -10.02 -7.36
CA ASN A 177 -2.56 -10.28 -6.01
C ASN A 177 -3.55 -9.68 -5.03
N ALA A 178 -3.85 -10.40 -3.97
CA ALA A 178 -4.57 -9.89 -2.82
C ALA A 178 -3.91 -10.45 -1.56
N GLY A 179 -3.55 -9.57 -0.64
CA GLY A 179 -2.89 -9.99 0.59
C GLY A 179 -2.97 -8.97 1.71
N PRO A 180 -2.73 -9.40 2.95
CA PRO A 180 -2.64 -8.48 4.07
C PRO A 180 -1.50 -7.49 3.86
N TYR A 181 -1.78 -6.24 4.18
CA TYR A 181 -0.88 -5.10 4.08
C TYR A 181 -0.55 -4.54 5.46
N PHE A 182 0.70 -4.15 5.65
CA PHE A 182 1.20 -3.46 6.83
C PHE A 182 1.97 -2.22 6.39
N GLY A 183 1.68 -1.08 7.01
CA GLY A 183 2.32 0.17 6.66
C GLY A 183 2.70 1.02 7.86
N VAL A 184 3.77 1.77 7.68
CA VAL A 184 4.23 2.84 8.57
C VAL A 184 4.37 4.10 7.74
N THR A 185 3.66 5.14 8.13
CA THR A 185 3.68 6.44 7.46
C THR A 185 4.31 7.48 8.37
N PHE A 186 5.18 8.31 7.81
CA PHE A 186 5.73 9.50 8.47
C PHE A 186 5.19 10.75 7.78
N LYS A 187 4.63 11.68 8.57
CA LYS A 187 4.06 12.97 8.15
C LYS A 187 5.01 14.11 8.47
N PHE A 188 5.14 15.04 7.58
CA PHE A 188 6.00 16.22 7.74
C PHE A 188 5.24 17.43 8.27
#